data_891c721008696bdc65609f0bb2a42f70
#
_entry.id   891c721008696bdc65609f0bb2a42f70
#
_cell.length_a   1.000
_cell.length_b   1.000
_cell.length_c   1.000
_cell.angle_alpha   90.00
_cell.angle_beta   90.00
_cell.angle_gamma   90.00
#
_symmetry.space_group_name_H-M   'P 1'
#
loop_
_entity.id
_entity.type
_entity.pdbx_description
1 polymer ?
#
loop_
_entity_poly.entity_id
_entity_poly.type
_entity_poly.pdbx_seq_one_letter_code
_entity_poly.pdbx_strand_id
1 'polypeptide(L)'
;MPIDIKICGINSKNIIQTIVQNGGCQYLGFVFYPPSPRNLSIKESKKLTSIVPNYIKKVAVLVKPENSFVEKIKDQFDYLQVYETSPSKSKTIKLLSNKKIIQAIKVKKKEDINLYKQYIGVADEFLFDSSAMEKSSIFNWSYLKNIEINEWFLAGGININNLEKASK
;
A
#
# COMPACT_ATOMS: atom_id res chain seq x y z
N MET A 1 -10.73 -17.53 6.00
CA MET A 1 -10.00 -16.60 6.89
C MET A 1 -10.64 -15.22 6.76
N PRO A 2 -10.67 -14.39 7.80
CA PRO A 2 -11.12 -13.02 7.66
C PRO A 2 -10.18 -12.27 6.69
N ILE A 3 -10.74 -11.37 5.89
CA ILE A 3 -9.99 -10.58 4.91
C ILE A 3 -9.68 -9.23 5.56
N ASP A 4 -8.42 -8.83 5.55
CA ASP A 4 -8.00 -7.52 5.97
C ASP A 4 -8.27 -6.47 4.87
N ILE A 5 -8.81 -5.33 5.27
CA ILE A 5 -9.14 -4.23 4.37
C ILE A 5 -8.16 -3.08 4.57
N LYS A 6 -7.60 -2.61 3.45
CA LYS A 6 -6.79 -1.39 3.39
C LYS A 6 -7.50 -0.32 2.56
N ILE A 7 -7.76 0.84 3.16
CA ILE A 7 -8.30 2.02 2.47
C ILE A 7 -7.16 3.00 2.20
N CYS A 8 -6.95 3.32 0.92
CA CYS A 8 -5.79 4.09 0.46
C CYS A 8 -6.17 5.48 -0.06
N GLY A 9 -5.33 6.46 0.25
CA GLY A 9 -5.49 7.85 -0.19
C GLY A 9 -6.28 8.70 0.79
N ILE A 10 -6.07 8.45 2.07
CA ILE A 10 -6.65 9.24 3.18
C ILE A 10 -6.09 10.66 3.15
N ASN A 11 -6.97 11.64 2.99
CA ASN A 11 -6.58 13.04 2.90
C ASN A 11 -7.44 13.99 3.75
N SER A 12 -8.36 13.47 4.56
CA SER A 12 -9.16 14.30 5.47
C SER A 12 -9.52 13.58 6.78
N LYS A 13 -9.74 14.37 7.81
CA LYS A 13 -10.21 13.91 9.13
C LYS A 13 -11.57 13.20 9.04
N ASN A 14 -12.48 13.74 8.24
CA ASN A 14 -13.83 13.19 8.09
C ASN A 14 -13.80 11.75 7.54
N ILE A 15 -12.92 11.46 6.59
CA ILE A 15 -12.74 10.11 6.04
C ILE A 15 -12.29 9.16 7.16
N ILE A 16 -11.30 9.54 7.96
CA ILE A 16 -10.84 8.72 9.10
C ILE A 16 -11.99 8.46 10.08
N GLN A 17 -12.73 9.49 10.45
CA GLN A 17 -13.86 9.36 11.38
C GLN A 17 -14.94 8.41 10.83
N THR A 18 -15.30 8.55 9.56
CA THR A 18 -16.27 7.66 8.89
C THR A 18 -15.78 6.21 8.90
N ILE A 19 -14.51 5.96 8.59
CA ILE A 19 -13.94 4.60 8.60
C ILE A 19 -13.97 4.01 10.02
N VAL A 20 -13.56 4.78 11.01
CA VAL A 20 -13.54 4.34 12.42
C VAL A 20 -14.95 4.02 12.93
N GLN A 21 -15.92 4.85 12.59
CA GLN A 21 -17.33 4.64 12.98
C GLN A 21 -17.95 3.39 12.35
N ASN A 22 -17.61 3.10 11.08
CA ASN A 22 -18.16 1.92 10.39
C ASN A 22 -17.36 0.63 10.69
N GLY A 23 -16.13 0.74 11.18
CA GLY A 23 -15.25 -0.40 11.45
C GLY A 23 -14.78 -1.16 10.21
N GLY A 24 -14.19 -2.33 10.43
CA GLY A 24 -13.84 -3.28 9.36
C GLY A 24 -12.59 -2.93 8.54
N CYS A 25 -11.83 -1.89 8.90
CA CYS A 25 -10.61 -1.49 8.21
C CYS A 25 -9.38 -1.72 9.11
N GLN A 26 -8.37 -2.42 8.60
CA GLN A 26 -7.14 -2.73 9.31
C GLN A 26 -5.98 -1.81 8.93
N TYR A 27 -6.01 -1.23 7.73
CA TYR A 27 -4.92 -0.39 7.21
C TYR A 27 -5.43 0.90 6.57
N LEU A 28 -4.79 2.05 6.88
CA LEU A 28 -5.02 3.32 6.21
C LEU A 28 -3.76 3.77 5.44
N GLY A 29 -3.92 4.05 4.15
CA GLY A 29 -2.84 4.50 3.26
C GLY A 29 -2.83 6.02 3.07
N PHE A 30 -1.66 6.63 3.27
CA PHE A 30 -1.39 8.05 3.13
C PHE A 30 -0.39 8.25 1.99
N VAL A 31 -0.77 8.99 0.95
CA VAL A 31 -0.02 9.07 -0.31
C VAL A 31 0.95 10.23 -0.28
N PHE A 32 2.22 9.94 -0.57
CA PHE A 32 3.29 10.92 -0.82
C PHE A 32 3.78 10.77 -2.26
N TYR A 33 3.01 11.32 -3.18
CA TYR A 33 3.30 11.32 -4.59
C TYR A 33 2.68 12.58 -5.23
N PRO A 34 3.48 13.63 -5.53
CA PRO A 34 2.98 14.92 -5.99
C PRO A 34 1.98 14.88 -7.17
N PRO A 35 2.12 13.97 -8.16
CA PRO A 35 1.13 13.87 -9.23
C PRO A 35 -0.24 13.33 -8.79
N SER A 36 -0.35 12.73 -7.60
CA SER A 36 -1.62 12.22 -7.09
C SER A 36 -2.49 13.36 -6.53
N PRO A 37 -3.80 13.39 -6.84
CA PRO A 37 -4.72 14.33 -6.20
C PRO A 37 -4.91 14.07 -4.70
N ARG A 38 -4.40 12.94 -4.19
CA ARG A 38 -4.44 12.56 -2.77
C ARG A 38 -3.08 12.71 -2.09
N ASN A 39 -2.15 13.42 -2.76
CA ASN A 39 -0.83 13.68 -2.19
C ASN A 39 -0.93 14.52 -0.92
N LEU A 40 -0.11 14.18 0.06
CA LEU A 40 -0.02 14.90 1.34
C LEU A 40 1.38 15.48 1.55
N SER A 41 1.43 16.64 2.20
CA SER A 41 2.66 17.12 2.83
C SER A 41 2.93 16.36 4.15
N ILE A 42 4.17 16.40 4.63
CA ILE A 42 4.55 15.82 5.94
C ILE A 42 3.72 16.43 7.08
N LYS A 43 3.41 17.72 7.00
CA LYS A 43 2.62 18.41 8.03
C LYS A 43 1.17 17.94 8.06
N GLU A 44 0.56 17.74 6.90
CA GLU A 44 -0.80 17.22 6.78
C GLU A 44 -0.87 15.77 7.25
N SER A 45 0.06 14.92 6.78
CA SER A 45 0.09 13.53 7.19
C SER A 45 0.24 13.37 8.70
N LYS A 46 1.11 14.18 9.35
CA LYS A 46 1.29 14.16 10.80
C LYS A 46 -0.01 14.47 11.56
N LYS A 47 -0.80 15.45 11.07
CA LYS A 47 -2.11 15.78 11.66
C LYS A 47 -3.12 14.63 11.48
N LEU A 48 -3.11 13.97 10.32
CA LEU A 48 -4.05 12.89 10.04
C LEU A 48 -3.65 11.61 10.77
N THR A 49 -2.38 11.24 10.78
CA THR A 49 -1.90 10.02 11.46
C THR A 49 -2.07 10.08 12.96
N SER A 50 -2.02 11.28 13.57
CA SER A 50 -2.19 11.44 15.03
C SER A 50 -3.60 11.15 15.53
N ILE A 51 -4.61 11.14 14.66
CA ILE A 51 -6.01 10.84 15.03
C ILE A 51 -6.44 9.42 14.62
N VAL A 52 -5.56 8.64 14.01
CA VAL A 52 -5.82 7.23 13.66
C VAL A 52 -5.71 6.39 14.94
N PRO A 53 -6.71 5.57 15.27
CA PRO A 53 -6.63 4.67 16.41
C PRO A 53 -5.48 3.65 16.28
N ASN A 54 -4.88 3.26 17.39
CA ASN A 54 -3.71 2.37 17.42
C ASN A 54 -3.96 0.97 16.85
N TYR A 55 -5.22 0.51 16.80
CA TYR A 55 -5.59 -0.77 16.20
C TYR A 55 -5.60 -0.74 14.66
N ILE A 56 -5.55 0.43 14.04
CA ILE A 56 -5.45 0.59 12.58
C ILE A 56 -4.01 0.89 12.19
N LYS A 57 -3.44 0.10 11.29
CA LYS A 57 -2.08 0.29 10.78
C LYS A 57 -1.99 1.45 9.81
N LYS A 58 -1.01 2.32 10.01
CA LYS A 58 -0.75 3.49 9.17
C LYS A 58 0.30 3.12 8.12
N VAL A 59 -0.02 3.31 6.86
CA VAL A 59 0.82 2.94 5.70
C VAL A 59 1.19 4.21 4.92
N ALA A 60 2.48 4.54 4.83
CA ALA A 60 2.95 5.54 3.88
C ALA A 60 3.06 4.94 2.48
N VAL A 61 2.43 5.56 1.48
CA VAL A 61 2.47 5.12 0.09
C VAL A 61 3.43 6.01 -0.69
N LEU A 62 4.48 5.42 -1.22
CA LEU A 62 5.66 6.08 -1.75
C LEU A 62 5.99 5.57 -3.15
N VAL A 63 6.32 6.48 -4.07
CA VAL A 63 6.80 6.16 -5.41
C VAL A 63 8.23 6.67 -5.54
N LYS A 64 9.20 5.77 -5.79
CA LYS A 64 10.64 6.09 -5.91
C LYS A 64 11.15 7.03 -4.80
N PRO A 65 10.92 6.74 -3.52
CA PRO A 65 11.23 7.69 -2.46
C PRO A 65 12.73 7.89 -2.28
N GLU A 66 13.12 9.14 -2.01
CA GLU A 66 14.46 9.48 -1.54
C GLU A 66 14.66 9.05 -0.08
N ASN A 67 15.88 8.63 0.28
CA ASN A 67 16.18 8.18 1.63
C ASN A 67 15.90 9.26 2.67
N SER A 68 16.31 10.50 2.38
CA SER A 68 16.08 11.66 3.25
C SER A 68 14.60 11.95 3.50
N PHE A 69 13.72 11.64 2.53
CA PHE A 69 12.28 11.75 2.72
C PHE A 69 11.74 10.64 3.63
N VAL A 70 12.19 9.42 3.43
CA VAL A 70 11.83 8.28 4.28
C VAL A 70 12.19 8.55 5.74
N GLU A 71 13.39 9.08 6.01
CA GLU A 71 13.83 9.44 7.36
C GLU A 71 12.90 10.45 8.05
N LYS A 72 12.39 11.43 7.29
CA LYS A 72 11.50 12.48 7.83
C LYS A 72 10.11 11.98 8.22
N ILE A 73 9.64 10.89 7.59
CA ILE A 73 8.24 10.42 7.79
C ILE A 73 8.14 9.13 8.58
N LYS A 74 9.20 8.30 8.66
CA LYS A 74 9.14 6.91 9.15
C LYS A 74 8.44 6.75 10.50
N ASP A 75 8.61 7.69 11.42
CA ASP A 75 8.05 7.57 12.78
C ASP A 75 6.53 7.79 12.84
N GLN A 76 5.92 8.26 11.75
CA GLN A 76 4.47 8.43 11.65
C GLN A 76 3.75 7.14 11.22
N PHE A 77 4.47 6.12 10.73
CA PHE A 77 3.91 4.98 10.03
C PHE A 77 4.37 3.65 10.61
N ASP A 78 3.52 2.64 10.43
CA ASP A 78 3.79 1.26 10.79
C ASP A 78 4.39 0.51 9.59
N TYR A 79 3.96 0.87 8.38
CA TYR A 79 4.38 0.27 7.10
C TYR A 79 4.78 1.34 6.08
N LEU A 80 5.71 0.98 5.20
CA LEU A 80 6.03 1.74 3.99
C LEU A 80 5.66 0.89 2.77
N GLN A 81 4.66 1.32 2.02
CA GLN A 81 4.29 0.74 0.73
C GLN A 81 5.07 1.44 -0.37
N VAL A 82 5.93 0.71 -1.07
CA VAL A 82 6.84 1.28 -2.06
C VAL A 82 6.53 0.80 -3.46
N TYR A 83 6.50 1.74 -4.40
CA TYR A 83 6.34 1.52 -5.83
C TYR A 83 7.63 1.86 -6.56
N GLU A 84 7.90 1.14 -7.65
CA GLU A 84 8.99 1.43 -8.60
C GLU A 84 10.36 1.58 -7.93
N THR A 85 10.63 0.73 -6.97
CA THR A 85 11.93 0.59 -6.31
C THR A 85 12.59 -0.73 -6.73
N SER A 86 13.92 -0.75 -6.83
CA SER A 86 14.67 -2.00 -6.99
C SER A 86 14.73 -2.79 -5.67
N PRO A 87 15.01 -4.10 -5.68
CA PRO A 87 15.19 -4.88 -4.45
C PRO A 87 16.23 -4.28 -3.49
N SER A 88 17.36 -3.79 -4.01
CA SER A 88 18.40 -3.12 -3.23
C SER A 88 17.89 -1.82 -2.59
N LYS A 89 17.14 -1.02 -3.33
CA LYS A 89 16.53 0.21 -2.79
C LYS A 89 15.50 -0.10 -1.71
N SER A 90 14.62 -1.08 -1.92
CA SER A 90 13.64 -1.51 -0.90
C SER A 90 14.32 -2.03 0.37
N LYS A 91 15.43 -2.77 0.22
CA LYS A 91 16.26 -3.21 1.35
C LYS A 91 16.86 -2.03 2.11
N THR A 92 17.39 -1.03 1.41
CA THR A 92 17.91 0.20 2.02
C THR A 92 16.82 0.94 2.80
N ILE A 93 15.62 1.09 2.21
CA ILE A 93 14.48 1.73 2.86
C ILE A 93 14.07 0.97 4.14
N LYS A 94 14.02 -0.36 4.08
CA LYS A 94 13.70 -1.20 5.24
C LYS A 94 14.68 -0.99 6.38
N LEU A 95 15.97 -1.06 6.10
CA LEU A 95 17.04 -0.86 7.10
C LEU A 95 17.01 0.56 7.70
N LEU A 96 16.86 1.57 6.85
CA LEU A 96 16.84 2.98 7.25
C LEU A 96 15.62 3.32 8.13
N SER A 97 14.46 2.77 7.79
CA SER A 97 13.22 3.10 8.48
C SER A 97 12.96 2.21 9.69
N ASN A 98 13.49 1.00 9.71
CA ASN A 98 13.12 -0.08 10.64
C ASN A 98 11.59 -0.34 10.62
N LYS A 99 10.95 -0.22 9.44
CA LYS A 99 9.52 -0.44 9.24
C LYS A 99 9.28 -1.63 8.32
N LYS A 100 8.10 -2.22 8.42
CA LYS A 100 7.65 -3.25 7.47
C LYS A 100 7.47 -2.65 6.09
N ILE A 101 7.85 -3.42 5.07
CA ILE A 101 7.77 -3.03 3.66
C ILE A 101 6.65 -3.79 2.98
N ILE A 102 5.71 -3.07 2.40
CA ILE A 102 4.76 -3.59 1.41
C ILE A 102 5.32 -3.25 0.03
N GLN A 103 5.81 -4.25 -0.71
CA GLN A 103 6.31 -4.05 -2.06
C GLN A 103 5.15 -4.11 -3.06
N ALA A 104 4.89 -3.00 -3.73
CA ALA A 104 3.90 -2.97 -4.79
C ALA A 104 4.47 -3.54 -6.09
N ILE A 105 3.73 -4.48 -6.68
CA ILE A 105 4.01 -5.12 -7.96
C ILE A 105 2.96 -4.67 -8.95
N LYS A 106 3.38 -4.00 -10.02
CA LYS A 106 2.50 -3.56 -11.10
C LYS A 106 2.25 -4.71 -12.06
N VAL A 107 1.00 -5.10 -12.19
CA VAL A 107 0.58 -6.24 -13.03
C VAL A 107 -0.14 -5.74 -14.29
N LYS A 108 0.50 -5.88 -15.44
CA LYS A 108 -0.10 -5.65 -16.77
C LYS A 108 -0.38 -6.96 -17.50
N LYS A 109 0.50 -7.95 -17.33
CA LYS A 109 0.44 -9.28 -17.96
C LYS A 109 0.79 -10.36 -16.93
N LYS A 110 0.52 -11.61 -17.28
CA LYS A 110 0.68 -12.76 -16.39
C LYS A 110 2.09 -12.90 -15.80
N GLU A 111 3.10 -12.64 -16.61
CA GLU A 111 4.51 -12.77 -16.23
C GLU A 111 4.93 -11.79 -15.13
N ASP A 112 4.28 -10.62 -15.06
CA ASP A 112 4.59 -9.57 -14.07
C ASP A 112 4.35 -10.06 -12.63
N ILE A 113 3.45 -11.03 -12.44
CA ILE A 113 3.22 -11.64 -11.12
C ILE A 113 4.53 -12.14 -10.52
N ASN A 114 5.41 -12.75 -11.31
CA ASN A 114 6.66 -13.34 -10.84
C ASN A 114 7.69 -12.31 -10.35
N LEU A 115 7.48 -11.02 -10.62
CA LEU A 115 8.40 -9.96 -10.17
C LEU A 115 8.53 -9.91 -8.64
N TYR A 116 7.51 -10.35 -7.88
CA TYR A 116 7.60 -10.40 -6.43
C TYR A 116 8.77 -11.26 -5.93
N LYS A 117 9.14 -12.31 -6.68
CA LYS A 117 10.22 -13.24 -6.31
C LYS A 117 11.56 -12.54 -6.09
N GLN A 118 11.80 -11.41 -6.76
CA GLN A 118 13.01 -10.60 -6.61
C GLN A 118 13.09 -9.89 -5.26
N TYR A 119 11.96 -9.75 -4.55
CA TYR A 119 11.86 -9.04 -3.28
C TYR A 119 11.68 -9.97 -2.07
N ILE A 120 11.71 -11.29 -2.30
CA ILE A 120 11.68 -12.28 -1.20
C ILE A 120 12.88 -12.05 -0.30
N GLY A 121 12.65 -12.03 1.02
CA GLY A 121 13.65 -11.69 2.03
C GLY A 121 13.91 -10.19 2.21
N VAL A 122 13.31 -9.34 1.36
CA VAL A 122 13.36 -7.88 1.48
C VAL A 122 12.00 -7.31 1.93
N ALA A 123 10.96 -7.58 1.18
CA ALA A 123 9.59 -7.19 1.51
C ALA A 123 9.00 -8.09 2.60
N ASP A 124 8.15 -7.52 3.44
CA ASP A 124 7.38 -8.26 4.44
C ASP A 124 6.04 -8.70 3.87
N GLU A 125 5.47 -7.87 2.99
CA GLU A 125 4.20 -8.12 2.33
C GLU A 125 4.25 -7.63 0.87
N PHE A 126 3.36 -8.14 0.04
CA PHE A 126 3.24 -7.76 -1.36
C PHE A 126 1.88 -7.15 -1.65
N LEU A 127 1.84 -6.21 -2.60
CA LEU A 127 0.60 -5.66 -3.12
C LEU A 127 0.62 -5.77 -4.64
N PHE A 128 -0.37 -6.45 -5.21
CA PHE A 128 -0.54 -6.58 -6.65
C PHE A 128 -1.55 -5.55 -7.14
N ASP A 129 -1.09 -4.64 -8.00
CA ASP A 129 -1.88 -3.51 -8.50
C ASP A 129 -1.86 -3.47 -10.03
N SER A 130 -2.99 -3.18 -10.64
CA SER A 130 -3.08 -3.03 -12.10
C SER A 130 -2.29 -1.84 -12.63
N SER A 131 -2.21 -0.75 -11.87
CA SER A 131 -1.42 0.43 -12.20
C SER A 131 -1.37 1.40 -11.03
N ALA A 132 -0.19 1.86 -10.68
CA ALA A 132 -0.03 2.93 -9.68
C ALA A 132 -0.58 4.29 -10.14
N MET A 133 -0.79 4.50 -11.45
CA MET A 133 -0.92 5.84 -12.04
C MET A 133 -2.04 5.99 -13.05
N GLU A 134 -2.52 4.93 -13.65
CA GLU A 134 -3.56 4.97 -14.66
C GLU A 134 -4.92 4.69 -14.02
N LYS A 135 -5.96 5.37 -14.48
CA LYS A 135 -7.33 5.09 -14.07
C LYS A 135 -7.59 3.59 -14.23
N SER A 136 -7.60 2.93 -13.11
CA SER A 136 -7.99 1.57 -12.77
C SER A 136 -8.52 0.70 -13.93
N SER A 137 -7.63 0.13 -14.72
CA SER A 137 -7.93 -1.11 -15.40
C SER A 137 -7.76 -2.26 -14.41
N ILE A 138 -8.73 -3.16 -14.36
CA ILE A 138 -8.61 -4.39 -13.57
C ILE A 138 -7.69 -5.34 -14.36
N PHE A 139 -6.62 -5.85 -13.75
CA PHE A 139 -5.90 -6.95 -14.35
C PHE A 139 -6.64 -8.27 -14.12
N ASN A 140 -6.30 -9.31 -14.86
CA ASN A 140 -6.92 -10.62 -14.68
C ASN A 140 -6.45 -11.28 -13.36
N TRP A 141 -7.28 -11.26 -12.35
CA TRP A 141 -6.97 -11.79 -11.01
C TRP A 141 -6.68 -13.30 -10.99
N SER A 142 -7.11 -14.04 -12.03
CA SER A 142 -6.74 -15.46 -12.15
C SER A 142 -5.23 -15.70 -12.24
N TYR A 143 -4.45 -14.68 -12.56
CA TYR A 143 -2.98 -14.74 -12.55
C TYR A 143 -2.41 -15.00 -11.15
N LEU A 144 -3.13 -14.65 -10.09
CA LEU A 144 -2.73 -14.82 -8.70
C LEU A 144 -2.99 -16.23 -8.13
N LYS A 145 -3.73 -17.10 -8.84
CA LYS A 145 -4.13 -18.43 -8.33
C LYS A 145 -2.99 -19.34 -7.90
N ASN A 146 -1.80 -19.16 -8.47
CA ASN A 146 -0.63 -20.00 -8.21
C ASN A 146 0.49 -19.23 -7.51
N ILE A 147 0.14 -18.19 -6.76
CA ILE A 147 1.14 -17.43 -6.03
C ILE A 147 1.59 -18.20 -4.78
N GLU A 148 2.90 -18.30 -4.55
CA GLU A 148 3.49 -19.10 -3.48
C GLU A 148 3.76 -18.30 -2.19
N ILE A 149 2.93 -17.31 -1.91
CA ILE A 149 2.98 -16.49 -0.70
C ILE A 149 1.62 -16.46 -0.02
N ASN A 150 1.60 -16.49 1.31
CA ASN A 150 0.37 -16.66 2.08
C ASN A 150 -0.40 -15.35 2.28
N GLU A 151 0.28 -14.22 2.38
CA GLU A 151 -0.32 -12.93 2.69
C GLU A 151 0.09 -11.89 1.65
N TRP A 152 -0.92 -11.27 1.02
CA TRP A 152 -0.72 -10.24 0.01
C TRP A 152 -1.99 -9.39 -0.16
N PHE A 153 -1.83 -8.21 -0.68
CA PHE A 153 -2.93 -7.29 -1.00
C PHE A 153 -3.26 -7.35 -2.48
N LEU A 154 -4.55 -7.36 -2.80
CA LEU A 154 -5.07 -7.08 -4.12
C LEU A 154 -5.47 -5.62 -4.21
N ALA A 155 -5.03 -4.93 -5.26
CA ALA A 155 -5.37 -3.55 -5.56
C ALA A 155 -5.67 -3.35 -7.06
N GLY A 156 -6.10 -2.14 -7.40
CA GLY A 156 -6.41 -1.75 -8.78
C GLY A 156 -7.84 -2.08 -9.19
N GLY A 157 -8.66 -1.03 -9.33
CA GLY A 157 -10.02 -1.12 -9.86
C GLY A 157 -11.04 -1.84 -8.99
N ILE A 158 -10.73 -2.16 -7.72
CA ILE A 158 -11.70 -2.74 -6.78
C ILE A 158 -12.80 -1.73 -6.49
N ASN A 159 -14.05 -2.16 -6.61
CA ASN A 159 -15.23 -1.34 -6.37
C ASN A 159 -16.41 -2.22 -5.92
N ILE A 160 -17.52 -1.60 -5.58
CA ILE A 160 -18.70 -2.29 -5.04
C ILE A 160 -19.22 -3.42 -5.97
N ASN A 161 -19.06 -3.30 -7.28
CA ASN A 161 -19.57 -4.27 -8.25
C ASN A 161 -18.66 -5.52 -8.40
N ASN A 162 -17.41 -5.44 -7.91
CA ASN A 162 -16.45 -6.54 -8.06
C ASN A 162 -15.84 -6.99 -6.73
N LEU A 163 -16.19 -6.35 -5.62
CA LEU A 163 -15.64 -6.65 -4.29
C LEU A 163 -15.84 -8.11 -3.89
N GLU A 164 -17.01 -8.66 -4.12
CA GLU A 164 -17.30 -10.08 -3.81
C GLU A 164 -16.37 -11.04 -4.60
N LYS A 165 -16.10 -10.72 -5.87
CA LYS A 165 -15.14 -11.50 -6.68
C LYS A 165 -13.70 -11.31 -6.21
N ALA A 166 -13.35 -10.13 -5.74
CA ALA A 166 -12.02 -9.82 -5.22
C ALA A 166 -11.73 -10.52 -3.89
N SER A 167 -12.78 -10.92 -3.14
CA SER A 167 -12.68 -11.58 -1.83
C SER A 167 -12.64 -13.12 -1.90
N LYS A 168 -12.78 -13.70 -3.09
CA LYS A 168 -12.74 -15.15 -3.37
C LYS A 168 -11.39 -15.59 -3.92
#